data_77d455d48e9b007448eaf374ea290b18
#
_entry.id   77d455d48e9b007448eaf374ea290b18
#
_cell.length_a   1.000
_cell.length_b   1.000
_cell.length_c   1.000
_cell.angle_alpha   90.00
_cell.angle_beta   90.00
_cell.angle_gamma   90.00
#
_symmetry.space_group_name_H-M   'P 1'
#
loop_
_entity.id
_entity.type
_entity.pdbx_description
1 polymer ?
#
loop_
_entity_poly.entity_id
_entity_poly.type
_entity_poly.pdbx_seq_one_letter_code
_entity_poly.pdbx_strand_id
1 'polypeptide(L)'
;MPAYKDDKRKTWYAHFGYTDWTGEQKQVTKRGFSTKREALQYERDFLLQKSGSVDMTFRNFVQVYLQNRTPRLKESTTLMKENVIESKILPYFGERKLRDITSADVMQWQNTMLRHTNPATGKPYSKSYLKTLHNQLSAIFNHAVKFYSLKENPARTVGNMGSDKYTEMKFWNKDEYLRFAEEMMDSPKAY
;
A
#
# COMPACT_ATOMS: atom_id res chain seq x y z
N MET A 1 -4.65 -17.93 28.25
CA MET A 1 -5.41 -16.88 27.52
C MET A 1 -4.82 -15.55 27.91
N PRO A 2 -4.30 -14.77 26.99
CA PRO A 2 -3.39 -13.66 27.30
C PRO A 2 -4.04 -12.27 27.37
N ALA A 3 -5.34 -12.16 27.64
CA ALA A 3 -6.00 -10.88 27.87
C ALA A 3 -6.45 -10.75 29.33
N TYR A 4 -5.93 -9.73 30.01
CA TYR A 4 -6.11 -9.49 31.43
C TYR A 4 -6.78 -8.13 31.65
N LYS A 5 -7.52 -8.01 32.75
CA LYS A 5 -8.17 -6.76 33.14
C LYS A 5 -7.24 -5.96 34.04
N ASP A 6 -7.05 -4.68 33.74
CA ASP A 6 -6.37 -3.73 34.61
C ASP A 6 -7.43 -3.02 35.46
N ASP A 7 -7.60 -3.47 36.68
CA ASP A 7 -8.66 -2.96 37.58
C ASP A 7 -8.43 -1.50 37.98
N LYS A 8 -7.18 -1.04 38.00
CA LYS A 8 -6.86 0.37 38.33
C LYS A 8 -7.27 1.33 37.21
N ARG A 9 -7.15 0.91 35.94
CA ARG A 9 -7.45 1.73 34.75
C ARG A 9 -8.79 1.40 34.13
N LYS A 10 -9.50 0.39 34.61
CA LYS A 10 -10.76 -0.16 34.04
C LYS A 10 -10.64 -0.52 32.55
N THR A 11 -9.44 -0.91 32.10
CA THR A 11 -9.12 -1.28 30.72
C THR A 11 -8.60 -2.70 30.66
N TRP A 12 -8.52 -3.26 29.44
CA TRP A 12 -7.93 -4.57 29.19
C TRP A 12 -6.51 -4.41 28.62
N TYR A 13 -5.67 -5.41 28.86
CA TYR A 13 -4.34 -5.50 28.21
C TYR A 13 -4.09 -6.92 27.72
N ALA A 14 -3.34 -6.99 26.60
CA ALA A 14 -2.83 -8.23 26.04
C ALA A 14 -1.38 -8.43 26.53
N HIS A 15 -1.07 -9.65 27.02
CA HIS A 15 0.28 -10.06 27.39
C HIS A 15 0.50 -11.48 26.89
N PHE A 16 1.44 -11.63 25.92
CA PHE A 16 1.69 -12.93 25.27
C PHE A 16 3.13 -13.05 24.80
N GLY A 17 3.60 -14.29 24.70
CA GLY A 17 4.90 -14.63 24.09
C GLY A 17 4.77 -14.93 22.61
N TYR A 18 5.81 -14.61 21.84
CA TYR A 18 5.97 -15.04 20.45
C TYR A 18 7.42 -15.38 20.16
N THR A 19 7.63 -16.24 19.17
CA THR A 19 8.96 -16.56 18.65
C THR A 19 9.28 -15.59 17.51
N ASP A 20 10.41 -14.88 17.63
CA ASP A 20 10.88 -13.97 16.57
C ASP A 20 11.48 -14.79 15.41
N TRP A 21 11.71 -14.12 14.27
CA TRP A 21 12.36 -14.70 13.08
C TRP A 21 13.77 -15.26 13.36
N THR A 22 14.42 -14.82 14.45
CA THR A 22 15.72 -15.36 14.93
C THR A 22 15.58 -16.64 15.74
N GLY A 23 14.35 -17.10 16.05
CA GLY A 23 14.09 -18.21 16.94
C GLY A 23 14.02 -17.84 18.42
N GLU A 24 14.25 -16.57 18.77
CA GLU A 24 14.18 -16.11 20.16
C GLU A 24 12.73 -15.93 20.62
N GLN A 25 12.45 -16.33 21.86
CA GLN A 25 11.17 -16.08 22.51
C GLN A 25 11.13 -14.66 23.08
N LYS A 26 10.19 -13.85 22.60
CA LYS A 26 9.94 -12.49 23.06
C LYS A 26 8.53 -12.36 23.64
N GLN A 27 8.36 -11.40 24.57
CA GLN A 27 7.06 -11.10 25.16
C GLN A 27 6.60 -9.72 24.77
N VAL A 28 5.30 -9.58 24.53
CA VAL A 28 4.65 -8.31 24.20
C VAL A 28 3.56 -8.03 25.23
N THR A 29 3.56 -6.78 25.71
CA THR A 29 2.47 -6.27 26.57
C THR A 29 1.90 -5.01 25.91
N LYS A 30 0.62 -5.04 25.53
CA LYS A 30 -0.12 -3.87 25.03
C LYS A 30 -1.31 -3.60 25.93
N ARG A 31 -1.41 -2.36 26.41
CA ARG A 31 -2.45 -1.90 27.35
C ARG A 31 -3.40 -0.92 26.67
N GLY A 32 -4.57 -0.69 27.30
CA GLY A 32 -5.48 0.38 26.89
C GLY A 32 -6.62 -0.07 25.98
N PHE A 33 -6.96 -1.36 25.95
CA PHE A 33 -8.13 -1.83 25.22
C PHE A 33 -9.42 -1.61 26.03
N SER A 34 -10.47 -1.20 25.34
CA SER A 34 -11.78 -0.97 25.98
C SER A 34 -12.46 -2.30 26.34
N THR A 35 -12.21 -3.35 25.56
CA THR A 35 -12.83 -4.67 25.74
C THR A 35 -11.81 -5.81 25.73
N LYS A 36 -12.16 -6.93 26.37
CA LYS A 36 -11.40 -8.19 26.29
C LYS A 36 -11.28 -8.67 24.85
N ARG A 37 -12.34 -8.49 24.05
CA ARG A 37 -12.36 -8.89 22.62
C ARG A 37 -11.30 -8.16 21.80
N GLU A 38 -11.17 -6.86 22.00
CA GLU A 38 -10.13 -6.05 21.32
C GLU A 38 -8.72 -6.50 21.70
N ALA A 39 -8.47 -6.77 22.98
CA ALA A 39 -7.17 -7.27 23.43
C ALA A 39 -6.80 -8.63 22.79
N LEU A 40 -7.76 -9.55 22.73
CA LEU A 40 -7.60 -10.86 22.07
C LEU A 40 -7.46 -10.73 20.55
N GLN A 41 -8.17 -9.78 19.93
CA GLN A 41 -8.02 -9.52 18.49
C GLN A 41 -6.64 -8.99 18.17
N TYR A 42 -6.14 -8.04 18.98
CA TYR A 42 -4.77 -7.52 18.84
C TYR A 42 -3.71 -8.63 18.90
N GLU A 43 -3.83 -9.55 19.86
CA GLU A 43 -2.92 -10.70 19.95
C GLU A 43 -2.93 -11.55 18.68
N ARG A 44 -4.12 -11.92 18.20
CA ARG A 44 -4.26 -12.73 16.97
C ARG A 44 -3.62 -12.04 15.78
N ASP A 45 -3.92 -10.76 15.59
CA ASP A 45 -3.39 -9.97 14.47
C ASP A 45 -1.87 -9.86 14.56
N PHE A 46 -1.34 -9.65 15.78
CA PHE A 46 0.10 -9.58 16.00
C PHE A 46 0.80 -10.92 15.69
N LEU A 47 0.25 -12.04 16.17
CA LEU A 47 0.81 -13.37 15.92
C LEU A 47 0.75 -13.73 14.43
N LEU A 48 -0.36 -13.41 13.74
CA LEU A 48 -0.49 -13.60 12.30
C LEU A 48 0.52 -12.74 11.52
N GLN A 49 0.70 -11.49 11.93
CA GLN A 49 1.68 -10.60 11.33
C GLN A 49 3.13 -11.11 11.50
N LYS A 50 3.46 -11.67 12.67
CA LYS A 50 4.79 -12.21 12.95
C LYS A 50 5.03 -13.59 12.33
N SER A 51 4.00 -14.42 12.22
CA SER A 51 4.10 -15.71 11.54
C SER A 51 4.21 -15.60 10.01
N GLY A 52 4.00 -14.39 9.45
CA GLY A 52 4.00 -14.21 8.01
C GLY A 52 2.85 -14.94 7.29
N SER A 53 1.76 -15.21 8.01
CA SER A 53 0.64 -15.95 7.44
C SER A 53 -0.19 -15.10 6.49
N VAL A 54 -0.61 -15.66 5.36
CA VAL A 54 -1.57 -15.05 4.42
C VAL A 54 -3.00 -14.93 4.98
N ASP A 55 -3.25 -15.46 6.19
CA ASP A 55 -4.52 -15.35 6.91
C ASP A 55 -4.72 -13.97 7.57
N MET A 56 -3.68 -13.14 7.60
CA MET A 56 -3.80 -11.76 8.08
C MET A 56 -4.63 -10.88 7.13
N THR A 57 -5.14 -9.76 7.65
CA THR A 57 -5.82 -8.76 6.82
C THR A 57 -4.84 -8.13 5.83
N PHE A 58 -5.36 -7.66 4.70
CA PHE A 58 -4.55 -6.97 3.70
C PHE A 58 -3.88 -5.71 4.28
N ARG A 59 -4.55 -4.98 5.19
CA ARG A 59 -3.99 -3.83 5.92
C ARG A 59 -2.74 -4.22 6.71
N ASN A 60 -2.81 -5.29 7.50
CA ASN A 60 -1.66 -5.76 8.29
C ASN A 60 -0.52 -6.23 7.38
N PHE A 61 -0.84 -6.91 6.28
CA PHE A 61 0.17 -7.32 5.31
C PHE A 61 0.86 -6.13 4.63
N VAL A 62 0.13 -5.07 4.29
CA VAL A 62 0.70 -3.84 3.73
C VAL A 62 1.74 -3.22 4.67
N GLN A 63 1.50 -3.22 5.97
CA GLN A 63 2.48 -2.73 6.95
C GLN A 63 3.77 -3.56 6.90
N VAL A 64 3.66 -4.89 6.86
CA VAL A 64 4.81 -5.79 6.72
C VAL A 64 5.55 -5.53 5.39
N TYR A 65 4.80 -5.38 4.29
CA TYR A 65 5.35 -5.06 2.98
C TYR A 65 6.15 -3.75 3.00
N LEU A 66 5.59 -2.68 3.57
CA LEU A 66 6.24 -1.38 3.66
C LEU A 66 7.49 -1.46 4.54
N GLN A 67 7.44 -2.09 5.72
CA GLN A 67 8.60 -2.30 6.58
C GLN A 67 9.75 -3.01 5.84
N ASN A 68 9.45 -4.00 5.01
CA ASN A 68 10.46 -4.74 4.25
C ASN A 68 11.00 -3.96 3.04
N ARG A 69 10.25 -3.01 2.49
CA ARG A 69 10.61 -2.30 1.25
C ARG A 69 11.21 -0.93 1.51
N THR A 70 10.74 -0.19 2.51
CA THR A 70 11.19 1.17 2.87
C THR A 70 12.73 1.30 2.97
N PRO A 71 13.47 0.39 3.64
CA PRO A 71 14.92 0.52 3.75
C PRO A 71 15.68 0.50 2.42
N ARG A 72 15.02 0.11 1.33
CA ARG A 72 15.62 -0.03 -0.01
C ARG A 72 15.12 1.03 -0.99
N LEU A 73 14.34 2.00 -0.55
CA LEU A 73 13.72 3.00 -1.38
C LEU A 73 14.13 4.41 -0.97
N LYS A 74 14.11 5.33 -1.91
CA LYS A 74 14.22 6.76 -1.60
C LYS A 74 12.97 7.22 -0.85
N GLU A 75 13.14 8.18 0.06
CA GLU A 75 12.07 8.72 0.89
C GLU A 75 10.86 9.20 0.06
N SER A 76 11.10 9.97 -1.00
CA SER A 76 10.04 10.45 -1.90
C SER A 76 9.25 9.30 -2.56
N THR A 77 9.92 8.18 -2.89
CA THR A 77 9.26 7.00 -3.44
C THR A 77 8.41 6.30 -2.38
N THR A 78 8.88 6.23 -1.14
CA THR A 78 8.14 5.66 -0.01
C THR A 78 6.88 6.46 0.25
N LEU A 79 6.98 7.78 0.39
CA LEU A 79 5.84 8.67 0.62
C LEU A 79 4.77 8.55 -0.48
N MET A 80 5.20 8.50 -1.75
CA MET A 80 4.28 8.30 -2.87
C MET A 80 3.57 6.95 -2.80
N LYS A 81 4.30 5.87 -2.46
CA LYS A 81 3.71 4.53 -2.30
C LYS A 81 2.69 4.50 -1.16
N GLU A 82 3.05 5.01 0.00
CA GLU A 82 2.18 5.06 1.18
C GLU A 82 0.90 5.83 0.86
N ASN A 83 1.01 7.01 0.26
CA ASN A 83 -0.16 7.81 -0.13
C ASN A 83 -1.10 7.06 -1.07
N VAL A 84 -0.56 6.44 -2.13
CA VAL A 84 -1.36 5.65 -3.07
C VAL A 84 -2.03 4.46 -2.38
N ILE A 85 -1.30 3.74 -1.56
CA ILE A 85 -1.81 2.56 -0.86
C ILE A 85 -2.91 2.96 0.11
N GLU A 86 -2.70 3.97 0.94
CA GLU A 86 -3.65 4.42 1.95
C GLU A 86 -4.92 5.02 1.33
N SER A 87 -4.77 5.85 0.28
CA SER A 87 -5.90 6.58 -0.30
C SER A 87 -6.71 5.77 -1.32
N LYS A 88 -6.11 4.78 -2.01
CA LYS A 88 -6.73 4.11 -3.17
C LYS A 88 -6.85 2.59 -3.05
N ILE A 89 -6.04 1.95 -2.23
CA ILE A 89 -6.00 0.50 -2.11
C ILE A 89 -6.61 0.02 -0.79
N LEU A 90 -6.15 0.55 0.34
CA LEU A 90 -6.63 0.14 1.65
C LEU A 90 -8.13 0.36 1.90
N PRO A 91 -8.78 1.41 1.40
CA PRO A 91 -10.23 1.56 1.56
C PRO A 91 -11.04 0.41 0.95
N TYR A 92 -10.47 -0.28 -0.05
CA TYR A 92 -11.12 -1.39 -0.76
C TYR A 92 -10.79 -2.76 -0.17
N PHE A 93 -9.51 -3.00 0.11
CA PHE A 93 -8.99 -4.33 0.44
C PHE A 93 -8.59 -4.46 1.91
N GLY A 94 -8.46 -3.35 2.65
CA GLY A 94 -7.81 -3.32 3.96
C GLY A 94 -8.35 -4.32 4.97
N GLU A 95 -9.67 -4.46 5.07
CA GLU A 95 -10.32 -5.32 6.05
C GLU A 95 -10.48 -6.78 5.60
N ARG A 96 -10.16 -7.07 4.33
CA ARG A 96 -10.23 -8.44 3.81
C ARG A 96 -8.98 -9.23 4.16
N LYS A 97 -9.11 -10.53 4.32
CA LYS A 97 -7.94 -11.40 4.44
C LYS A 97 -7.21 -11.46 3.10
N LEU A 98 -5.88 -11.43 3.15
CA LEU A 98 -5.04 -11.42 1.95
C LEU A 98 -5.34 -12.59 1.00
N ARG A 99 -5.55 -13.80 1.55
CA ARG A 99 -5.85 -15.01 0.78
C ARG A 99 -7.23 -15.02 0.11
N ASP A 100 -8.17 -14.24 0.65
CA ASP A 100 -9.57 -14.24 0.21
C ASP A 100 -9.82 -13.20 -0.91
N ILE A 101 -8.80 -12.41 -1.26
CA ILE A 101 -8.90 -11.44 -2.35
C ILE A 101 -8.72 -12.16 -3.68
N THR A 102 -9.77 -12.14 -4.50
CA THR A 102 -9.84 -12.81 -5.79
C THR A 102 -9.53 -11.85 -6.95
N SER A 103 -9.30 -12.42 -8.13
CA SER A 103 -9.17 -11.64 -9.37
C SER A 103 -10.46 -10.87 -9.70
N ALA A 104 -11.64 -11.39 -9.34
CA ALA A 104 -12.91 -10.69 -9.51
C ALA A 104 -12.97 -9.40 -8.63
N ASP A 105 -12.48 -9.47 -7.39
CA ASP A 105 -12.40 -8.30 -6.51
C ASP A 105 -11.47 -7.22 -7.08
N VAL A 106 -10.33 -7.64 -7.62
CA VAL A 106 -9.39 -6.72 -8.26
C VAL A 106 -10.00 -6.07 -9.50
N MET A 107 -10.71 -6.83 -10.33
CA MET A 107 -11.41 -6.29 -11.50
C MET A 107 -12.49 -5.29 -11.09
N GLN A 108 -13.25 -5.56 -10.04
CA GLN A 108 -14.25 -4.63 -9.51
C GLN A 108 -13.62 -3.32 -9.00
N TRP A 109 -12.50 -3.41 -8.30
CA TRP A 109 -11.72 -2.25 -7.88
C TRP A 109 -11.20 -1.45 -9.07
N GLN A 110 -10.66 -2.10 -10.11
CA GLN A 110 -10.22 -1.43 -11.34
C GLN A 110 -11.37 -0.68 -12.00
N ASN A 111 -12.55 -1.31 -12.13
CA ASN A 111 -13.73 -0.67 -12.70
C ASN A 111 -14.16 0.59 -11.91
N THR A 112 -14.00 0.57 -10.59
CA THR A 112 -14.26 1.75 -9.76
C THR A 112 -13.23 2.84 -10.00
N MET A 113 -11.94 2.49 -10.09
CA MET A 113 -10.89 3.48 -10.37
C MET A 113 -11.03 4.09 -11.78
N LEU A 114 -11.45 3.31 -12.77
CA LEU A 114 -11.71 3.79 -14.14
C LEU A 114 -12.87 4.79 -14.20
N ARG A 115 -13.90 4.60 -13.38
CA ARG A 115 -15.07 5.49 -13.31
C ARG A 115 -14.85 6.70 -12.41
N HIS A 116 -13.81 6.66 -11.60
CA HIS A 116 -13.56 7.72 -10.61
C HIS A 116 -13.11 9.02 -11.29
N THR A 117 -13.78 10.10 -10.94
CA THR A 117 -13.41 11.46 -11.33
C THR A 117 -12.62 12.12 -10.21
N ASN A 118 -11.51 12.77 -10.53
CA ASN A 118 -10.73 13.50 -9.54
C ASN A 118 -11.55 14.69 -9.02
N PRO A 119 -11.85 14.78 -7.71
CA PRO A 119 -12.68 15.84 -7.15
C PRO A 119 -12.14 17.27 -7.40
N ALA A 120 -10.80 17.40 -7.45
CA ALA A 120 -10.15 18.70 -7.63
C ALA A 120 -10.19 19.20 -9.08
N THR A 121 -10.23 18.30 -10.07
CA THR A 121 -10.12 18.67 -11.49
C THR A 121 -11.37 18.34 -12.31
N GLY A 122 -12.33 17.58 -11.76
CA GLY A 122 -13.50 17.06 -12.47
C GLY A 122 -13.17 16.07 -13.61
N LYS A 123 -11.88 15.68 -13.77
CA LYS A 123 -11.43 14.81 -14.86
C LYS A 123 -11.20 13.37 -14.38
N PRO A 124 -11.39 12.37 -15.26
CA PRO A 124 -11.03 10.99 -14.94
C PRO A 124 -9.51 10.86 -14.71
N TYR A 125 -9.10 9.81 -14.00
CA TYR A 125 -7.68 9.53 -13.82
C TYR A 125 -6.98 9.26 -15.16
N SER A 126 -5.74 9.75 -15.28
CA SER A 126 -4.91 9.47 -16.46
C SER A 126 -4.55 8.00 -16.56
N LYS A 127 -4.34 7.50 -17.78
CA LYS A 127 -3.96 6.11 -18.03
C LYS A 127 -2.66 5.73 -17.30
N SER A 128 -1.69 6.64 -17.25
CA SER A 128 -0.42 6.44 -16.53
C SER A 128 -0.64 6.33 -15.02
N TYR A 129 -1.54 7.14 -14.44
CA TYR A 129 -1.87 7.05 -13.03
C TYR A 129 -2.58 5.73 -12.68
N LEU A 130 -3.55 5.32 -13.50
CA LEU A 130 -4.22 4.03 -13.34
C LEU A 130 -3.24 2.86 -13.42
N LYS A 131 -2.25 2.93 -14.34
CA LYS A 131 -1.16 1.96 -14.40
C LYS A 131 -0.35 1.94 -13.11
N THR A 132 -0.04 3.10 -12.55
CA THR A 132 0.68 3.21 -11.27
C THR A 132 -0.10 2.57 -10.13
N LEU A 133 -1.42 2.82 -10.02
CA LEU A 133 -2.27 2.19 -9.00
C LEU A 133 -2.23 0.67 -9.10
N HIS A 134 -2.42 0.13 -10.29
CA HIS A 134 -2.37 -1.31 -10.53
C HIS A 134 -1.00 -1.90 -10.19
N ASN A 135 0.08 -1.25 -10.59
CA ASN A 135 1.44 -1.71 -10.32
C ASN A 135 1.75 -1.75 -8.82
N GLN A 136 1.25 -0.78 -8.03
CA GLN A 136 1.41 -0.81 -6.57
C GLN A 136 0.67 -2.01 -5.96
N LEU A 137 -0.58 -2.26 -6.34
CA LEU A 137 -1.35 -3.41 -5.87
C LEU A 137 -0.67 -4.73 -6.25
N SER A 138 -0.27 -4.86 -7.52
CA SER A 138 0.43 -6.06 -8.03
C SER A 138 1.77 -6.29 -7.32
N ALA A 139 2.52 -5.24 -6.97
CA ALA A 139 3.77 -5.35 -6.24
C ALA A 139 3.57 -5.90 -4.82
N ILE A 140 2.48 -5.53 -4.13
CA ILE A 140 2.12 -6.06 -2.82
C ILE A 140 1.81 -7.56 -2.92
N PHE A 141 0.97 -7.98 -3.88
CA PHE A 141 0.65 -9.38 -4.08
C PHE A 141 1.87 -10.20 -4.54
N ASN A 142 2.73 -9.67 -5.41
CA ASN A 142 3.98 -10.34 -5.79
C ASN A 142 4.89 -10.59 -4.58
N HIS A 143 4.94 -9.64 -3.64
CA HIS A 143 5.69 -9.82 -2.40
C HIS A 143 5.08 -10.96 -1.55
N ALA A 144 3.74 -11.03 -1.48
CA ALA A 144 3.04 -12.09 -0.79
C ALA A 144 3.29 -13.48 -1.41
N VAL A 145 3.24 -13.58 -2.74
CA VAL A 145 3.54 -14.81 -3.46
C VAL A 145 4.99 -15.26 -3.22
N LYS A 146 5.93 -14.31 -3.30
CA LYS A 146 7.37 -14.64 -3.21
C LYS A 146 7.81 -15.04 -1.81
N PHE A 147 7.28 -14.42 -0.76
CA PHE A 147 7.82 -14.54 0.60
C PHE A 147 6.85 -15.11 1.62
N TYR A 148 5.54 -15.16 1.31
CA TYR A 148 4.50 -15.53 2.28
C TYR A 148 3.55 -16.62 1.76
N SER A 149 3.99 -17.36 0.75
CA SER A 149 3.29 -18.54 0.22
C SER A 149 1.84 -18.26 -0.24
N LEU A 150 1.54 -17.04 -0.66
CA LEU A 150 0.30 -16.79 -1.39
C LEU A 150 0.35 -17.55 -2.71
N LYS A 151 -0.71 -18.29 -3.06
CA LYS A 151 -0.73 -19.21 -4.21
C LYS A 151 -0.47 -18.50 -5.53
N GLU A 152 -1.10 -17.35 -5.74
CA GLU A 152 -1.00 -16.57 -6.98
C GLU A 152 -1.26 -15.09 -6.73
N ASN A 153 -0.88 -14.25 -7.70
CA ASN A 153 -1.16 -12.83 -7.67
C ASN A 153 -2.47 -12.53 -8.42
N PRO A 154 -3.58 -12.19 -7.74
CA PRO A 154 -4.86 -11.93 -8.39
C PRO A 154 -4.83 -10.70 -9.31
N ALA A 155 -3.98 -9.72 -9.03
CA ALA A 155 -3.84 -8.54 -9.87
C ALA A 155 -3.14 -8.85 -11.20
N ARG A 156 -2.23 -9.81 -11.22
CA ARG A 156 -1.57 -10.24 -12.47
C ARG A 156 -2.53 -10.91 -13.42
N THR A 157 -3.44 -11.72 -12.90
CA THR A 157 -4.47 -12.42 -13.70
C THR A 157 -5.41 -11.46 -14.42
N VAL A 158 -5.81 -10.37 -13.77
CA VAL A 158 -6.69 -9.34 -14.36
C VAL A 158 -5.98 -8.50 -15.42
N GLY A 159 -4.67 -8.30 -15.26
CA GLY A 159 -3.90 -7.40 -16.11
C GLY A 159 -4.02 -5.92 -15.72
N ASN A 160 -3.29 -5.08 -16.43
CA ASN A 160 -3.21 -3.64 -16.10
C ASN A 160 -4.40 -2.86 -16.65
N MET A 161 -4.96 -1.94 -15.86
CA MET A 161 -6.06 -1.06 -16.29
C MET A 161 -5.59 0.22 -16.99
N GLY A 162 -4.30 0.48 -17.02
CA GLY A 162 -3.69 1.61 -17.69
C GLY A 162 -2.82 1.18 -18.86
N SER A 163 -2.51 2.10 -19.73
CA SER A 163 -1.57 1.87 -20.84
C SER A 163 -0.55 3.00 -20.89
N ASP A 164 0.68 2.66 -21.28
CA ASP A 164 1.61 3.69 -21.75
C ASP A 164 1.20 4.02 -23.19
N LYS A 165 0.57 5.15 -23.39
CA LYS A 165 0.67 5.77 -24.71
C LYS A 165 2.08 6.35 -24.78
N TYR A 166 2.88 5.78 -25.62
CA TYR A 166 4.13 6.40 -26.02
C TYR A 166 3.76 7.74 -26.67
N THR A 167 3.90 8.81 -25.92
CA THR A 167 3.86 10.14 -26.50
C THR A 167 5.30 10.43 -26.87
N GLU A 168 5.57 10.59 -28.14
CA GLU A 168 6.90 11.02 -28.56
C GLU A 168 7.29 12.23 -27.74
N MET A 169 8.47 12.15 -27.11
CA MET A 169 9.00 13.30 -26.40
C MET A 169 9.22 14.41 -27.41
N LYS A 170 8.46 15.48 -27.28
CA LYS A 170 8.72 16.70 -28.03
C LYS A 170 10.02 17.27 -27.49
N PHE A 171 11.02 17.29 -28.32
CA PHE A 171 12.28 18.00 -28.07
C PHE A 171 12.38 19.17 -29.04
N TRP A 172 12.97 20.21 -28.55
CA TRP A 172 13.21 21.36 -29.39
C TRP A 172 14.40 21.07 -30.33
N ASN A 173 14.27 21.46 -31.58
CA ASN A 173 15.43 21.52 -32.46
C ASN A 173 16.32 22.72 -32.05
N LYS A 174 17.52 22.80 -32.63
CA LYS A 174 18.50 23.85 -32.28
C LYS A 174 17.93 25.26 -32.48
N ASP A 175 17.18 25.47 -33.56
CA ASP A 175 16.66 26.80 -33.93
C ASP A 175 15.48 27.18 -32.98
N GLU A 176 14.62 26.24 -32.60
CA GLU A 176 13.57 26.45 -31.59
C GLU A 176 14.17 26.77 -30.23
N TYR A 177 15.23 26.07 -29.82
CA TYR A 177 15.91 26.34 -28.56
C TYR A 177 16.57 27.73 -28.56
N LEU A 178 17.22 28.16 -29.67
CA LEU A 178 17.84 29.48 -29.76
C LEU A 178 16.79 30.59 -29.67
N ARG A 179 15.67 30.47 -30.38
CA ARG A 179 14.54 31.43 -30.27
C ARG A 179 14.01 31.51 -28.83
N PHE A 180 13.81 30.35 -28.16
CA PHE A 180 13.38 30.33 -26.78
C PHE A 180 14.38 31.00 -25.84
N ALA A 181 15.70 30.79 -26.07
CA ALA A 181 16.73 31.40 -25.26
C ALA A 181 16.80 32.93 -25.46
N GLU A 182 16.60 33.41 -26.68
CA GLU A 182 16.49 34.85 -26.98
C GLU A 182 15.30 35.49 -26.31
N GLU A 183 14.10 34.89 -26.43
CA GLU A 183 12.88 35.37 -25.79
C GLU A 183 12.97 35.33 -24.24
N MET A 184 13.68 34.35 -23.69
CA MET A 184 13.93 34.30 -22.25
C MET A 184 14.84 35.41 -21.74
N MET A 185 15.87 35.79 -22.52
CA MET A 185 16.79 36.88 -22.19
C MET A 185 16.07 38.24 -22.12
N ASP A 186 15.05 38.42 -22.96
CA ASP A 186 14.24 39.66 -23.00
C ASP A 186 13.13 39.70 -21.94
N SER A 187 12.93 38.64 -21.20
CA SER A 187 11.89 38.56 -20.17
C SER A 187 12.41 38.99 -18.79
N PRO A 188 11.87 40.07 -18.18
CA PRO A 188 12.30 40.54 -16.84
C PRO A 188 12.03 39.54 -15.72
N LYS A 189 11.30 38.47 -15.96
CA LYS A 189 10.95 37.42 -15.00
C LYS A 189 11.80 36.16 -15.09
N ALA A 190 12.78 36.13 -16.02
CA ALA A 190 13.65 34.97 -16.22
C ALA A 190 14.95 35.03 -15.41
N TYR A 191 15.14 36.05 -14.60
CA TYR A 191 16.27 36.23 -13.67
C TYR A 191 15.81 36.21 -12.21
#